data_c407b99984658227e4132e9e775381a8
#
_entry.id   c407b99984658227e4132e9e775381a8
#
_cell.length_a   1.000
_cell.length_b   1.000
_cell.length_c   1.000
_cell.angle_alpha   90.00
_cell.angle_beta   90.00
_cell.angle_gamma   90.00
#
_symmetry.space_group_name_H-M   'P 1'
#
loop_
_entity.id
_entity.type
_entity.pdbx_description
1 polymer ?
#
loop_
_entity_poly.entity_id
_entity_poly.type
_entity_poly.pdbx_seq_one_letter_code
_entity_poly.pdbx_strand_id
1 'polypeptide(L)'
;FVMLKKGPKRDHPADEVKTIQAGHMANIQAYADRGLLHIAGPFMDDGDWRGIFILDVPDRAGAEAMCNDDPAVKAGRLVCEIHPWLSQKGASLK
;
A
#
# COMPACT_ATOMS: atom_id res chain seq x y z
N PHE A 1 6.54 7.91 0.05
CA PHE A 1 6.78 6.67 -0.69
C PHE A 1 6.66 5.48 0.25
N VAL A 2 5.84 4.52 -0.10
CA VAL A 2 5.69 3.28 0.65
C VAL A 2 6.00 2.12 -0.28
N MET A 3 6.96 1.29 0.13
CA MET A 3 7.27 0.03 -0.53
C MET A 3 6.51 -1.08 0.18
N LEU A 4 5.69 -1.80 -0.56
CA LEU A 4 4.98 -2.99 -0.06
C LEU A 4 5.80 -4.22 -0.39
N LYS A 5 6.14 -4.99 0.64
CA LYS A 5 6.93 -6.22 0.52
C LYS A 5 6.12 -7.41 1.02
N LYS A 6 6.55 -8.62 0.65
CA LYS A 6 5.95 -9.84 1.20
C LYS A 6 6.09 -9.83 2.72
N GLY A 7 4.96 -10.02 3.40
CA GLY A 7 4.95 -10.20 4.85
C GLY A 7 5.28 -11.63 5.24
N PRO A 8 5.44 -11.88 6.54
CA PRO A 8 5.86 -13.19 7.04
C PRO A 8 4.77 -14.26 6.96
N LYS A 9 3.51 -13.89 6.77
CA LYS A 9 2.39 -14.83 6.77
C LYS A 9 1.68 -14.79 5.43
N ARG A 10 1.89 -15.84 4.62
CA ARG A 10 1.36 -15.92 3.26
C ARG A 10 0.65 -17.24 2.95
N ASP A 11 0.29 -17.99 3.98
CA ASP A 11 -0.32 -19.32 3.89
C ASP A 11 -1.84 -19.32 4.05
N HIS A 12 -2.48 -18.18 3.78
CA HIS A 12 -3.93 -18.03 3.91
C HIS A 12 -4.67 -18.89 2.88
N PRO A 13 -5.85 -19.47 3.25
CA PRO A 13 -6.71 -20.14 2.27
C PRO A 13 -7.14 -19.19 1.14
N ALA A 14 -7.48 -19.77 -0.04
CA ALA A 14 -7.78 -18.99 -1.22
C ALA A 14 -8.97 -18.02 -1.04
N ASP A 15 -10.01 -18.45 -0.33
CA ASP A 15 -11.18 -17.61 -0.04
C ASP A 15 -10.84 -16.45 0.92
N GLU A 16 -9.97 -16.70 1.88
CA GLU A 16 -9.48 -15.66 2.79
C GLU A 16 -8.60 -14.66 2.05
N VAL A 17 -7.76 -15.11 1.13
CA VAL A 17 -6.94 -14.25 0.27
C VAL A 17 -7.83 -13.30 -0.54
N LYS A 18 -8.93 -13.78 -1.09
CA LYS A 18 -9.88 -12.94 -1.84
C LYS A 18 -10.47 -11.84 -0.96
N THR A 19 -10.85 -12.16 0.26
CA THR A 19 -11.41 -11.20 1.21
C THR A 19 -10.37 -10.16 1.61
N ILE A 20 -9.15 -10.60 1.89
CA ILE A 20 -8.02 -9.71 2.23
C ILE A 20 -7.72 -8.77 1.06
N GLN A 21 -7.67 -9.30 -0.16
CA GLN A 21 -7.39 -8.50 -1.36
C GLN A 21 -8.48 -7.46 -1.62
N ALA A 22 -9.74 -7.83 -1.46
CA ALA A 22 -10.85 -6.89 -1.59
C ALA A 22 -10.75 -5.76 -0.57
N GLY A 23 -10.40 -6.06 0.68
CA GLY A 23 -10.17 -5.06 1.72
C GLY A 23 -8.97 -4.17 1.44
N HIS A 24 -7.89 -4.74 0.92
CA HIS A 24 -6.70 -4.00 0.49
C HIS A 24 -7.06 -2.99 -0.60
N MET A 25 -7.80 -3.40 -1.62
CA MET A 25 -8.24 -2.51 -2.70
C MET A 25 -9.21 -1.44 -2.21
N ALA A 26 -10.10 -1.78 -1.28
CA ALA A 26 -11.02 -0.81 -0.69
C ALA A 26 -10.28 0.25 0.13
N ASN A 27 -9.23 -0.14 0.87
CA ASN A 27 -8.39 0.79 1.60
C ASN A 27 -7.66 1.76 0.66
N ILE A 28 -7.11 1.25 -0.44
CA ILE A 28 -6.47 2.07 -1.47
C ILE A 28 -7.48 3.10 -2.01
N GLN A 29 -8.68 2.66 -2.37
CA GLN A 29 -9.71 3.54 -2.92
C GLN A 29 -10.14 4.61 -1.92
N ALA A 30 -10.31 4.25 -0.65
CA ALA A 30 -10.68 5.19 0.40
C ALA A 30 -9.66 6.32 0.57
N TYR A 31 -8.37 5.98 0.56
CA TYR A 31 -7.32 7.00 0.66
C TYR A 31 -7.18 7.83 -0.62
N ALA A 32 -7.39 7.22 -1.79
CA ALA A 32 -7.42 7.95 -3.06
C ALA A 32 -8.58 8.96 -3.09
N ASP A 33 -9.77 8.56 -2.64
CA ASP A 33 -10.95 9.42 -2.58
C ASP A 33 -10.75 10.61 -1.65
N ARG A 34 -9.94 10.46 -0.61
CA ARG A 34 -9.59 11.55 0.32
C ARG A 34 -8.47 12.45 -0.21
N GLY A 35 -7.92 12.17 -1.39
CA GLY A 35 -6.82 12.93 -1.98
C GLY A 35 -5.46 12.68 -1.31
N LEU A 36 -5.34 11.65 -0.49
CA LEU A 36 -4.11 11.33 0.25
C LEU A 36 -3.21 10.35 -0.48
N LEU A 37 -3.75 9.58 -1.41
CA LEU A 37 -3.01 8.64 -2.23
C LEU A 37 -3.03 9.09 -3.68
N HIS A 38 -1.86 9.36 -4.24
CA HIS A 38 -1.74 9.81 -5.62
C HIS A 38 -1.52 8.68 -6.61
N ILE A 39 -0.67 7.73 -6.27
CA ILE A 39 -0.31 6.60 -7.13
C ILE A 39 -0.21 5.35 -6.29
N ALA A 40 -0.80 4.27 -6.79
CA ALA A 40 -0.65 2.94 -6.24
C ALA A 40 -0.55 1.95 -7.40
N GLY A 41 0.30 0.96 -7.27
CA GLY A 41 0.42 -0.06 -8.29
C GLY A 41 1.24 -1.25 -7.85
N PRO A 42 0.94 -2.44 -8.39
CA PRO A 42 1.70 -3.64 -8.11
C PRO A 42 2.94 -3.73 -9.00
N PHE A 43 3.97 -4.43 -8.50
CA PHE A 43 5.01 -4.93 -9.38
C PHE A 43 4.48 -6.16 -10.13
N MET A 44 4.87 -6.29 -11.39
CA MET A 44 4.34 -7.35 -12.27
C MET A 44 5.22 -8.61 -12.24
N ASP A 45 6.31 -8.60 -11.51
CA ASP A 45 7.12 -9.78 -11.29
C ASP A 45 6.69 -10.51 -10.01
N ASP A 46 7.37 -11.60 -9.69
CA ASP A 46 7.02 -12.46 -8.56
C ASP A 46 8.01 -12.32 -7.40
N GLY A 47 8.64 -11.17 -7.28
CA GLY A 47 9.66 -10.88 -6.27
C GLY A 47 9.10 -10.50 -4.91
N ASP A 48 10.02 -10.15 -4.01
CA ASP A 48 9.69 -9.70 -2.66
C ASP A 48 8.97 -8.34 -2.63
N TRP A 49 9.27 -7.48 -3.58
CA TRP A 49 8.60 -6.20 -3.74
C TRP A 49 7.27 -6.42 -4.45
N ARG A 50 6.17 -6.08 -3.75
CA ARG A 50 4.82 -6.36 -4.23
C ARG A 50 4.12 -5.16 -4.84
N GLY A 51 4.44 -3.95 -4.42
CA GLY A 51 3.82 -2.75 -4.94
C GLY A 51 4.34 -1.49 -4.27
N ILE A 52 3.84 -0.35 -4.71
CA ILE A 52 4.18 0.94 -4.11
C ILE A 52 2.94 1.80 -3.89
N PHE A 53 3.02 2.70 -2.92
CA PHE A 53 2.12 3.85 -2.77
C PHE A 53 2.93 5.13 -2.79
N ILE A 54 2.41 6.15 -3.46
CA ILE A 54 2.89 7.52 -3.32
C ILE A 54 1.80 8.32 -2.64
N LEU A 55 2.08 8.75 -1.41
CA LEU A 55 1.13 9.41 -0.53
C LEU A 55 1.43 10.90 -0.41
N ASP A 56 0.37 11.68 -0.26
CA ASP A 56 0.45 13.10 0.10
C ASP A 56 -0.08 13.25 1.52
N VAL A 57 0.79 13.01 2.47
CA VAL A 57 0.49 13.12 3.90
C VAL A 57 1.52 14.01 4.58
N PRO A 58 1.15 14.73 5.66
CA PRO A 58 2.05 15.72 6.26
C PRO A 58 3.24 15.12 7.01
N ASP A 59 3.13 13.84 7.43
CA ASP A 59 4.16 13.20 8.24
C ASP A 59 4.12 11.67 8.09
N ARG A 60 5.09 11.01 8.73
CA ARG A 60 5.18 9.55 8.73
C ARG A 60 3.96 8.89 9.38
N ALA A 61 3.39 9.52 10.41
CA ALA A 61 2.22 8.95 11.10
C ALA A 61 1.03 8.80 10.15
N GLY A 62 0.84 9.72 9.21
CA GLY A 62 -0.20 9.60 8.18
C GLY A 62 0.01 8.41 7.26
N ALA A 63 1.25 8.14 6.86
CA ALA A 63 1.57 6.96 6.05
C ALA A 63 1.40 5.66 6.85
N GLU A 64 1.83 5.65 8.11
CA GLU A 64 1.65 4.50 8.99
C GLU A 64 0.17 4.18 9.22
N ALA A 65 -0.68 5.21 9.34
CA ALA A 65 -2.12 5.02 9.51
C ALA A 65 -2.74 4.28 8.31
N MET A 66 -2.38 4.66 7.10
CA MET A 66 -2.87 3.95 5.91
C MET A 66 -2.41 2.49 5.90
N CYS A 67 -1.15 2.24 6.21
CA CYS A 67 -0.61 0.89 6.25
C CYS A 67 -1.30 0.04 7.33
N ASN A 68 -1.51 0.61 8.51
CA ASN A 68 -2.14 -0.08 9.62
C ASN A 68 -3.63 -0.37 9.38
N ASP A 69 -4.28 0.43 8.53
CA ASP A 69 -5.67 0.19 8.15
C ASP A 69 -5.82 -0.87 7.06
N ASP A 70 -4.74 -1.24 6.39
CA ASP A 70 -4.77 -2.19 5.28
C ASP A 70 -4.95 -3.62 5.80
N PRO A 71 -6.03 -4.32 5.40
CA PRO A 71 -6.24 -5.71 5.83
C PRO A 71 -5.12 -6.67 5.44
N ALA A 72 -4.44 -6.45 4.34
CA ALA A 72 -3.31 -7.29 3.93
C ALA A 72 -2.11 -7.12 4.87
N VAL A 73 -1.88 -5.91 5.37
CA VAL A 73 -0.85 -5.64 6.37
C VAL A 73 -1.25 -6.25 7.71
N LYS A 74 -2.50 -6.06 8.13
CA LYS A 74 -3.03 -6.65 9.38
C LYS A 74 -2.92 -8.16 9.40
N ALA A 75 -3.15 -8.80 8.26
CA ALA A 75 -3.09 -10.25 8.11
C ALA A 75 -1.65 -10.79 8.02
N GLY A 76 -0.65 -9.92 7.93
CA GLY A 76 0.75 -10.33 7.80
C GLY A 76 1.16 -10.74 6.40
N ARG A 77 0.33 -10.52 5.38
CA ARG A 77 0.66 -10.82 3.98
C ARG A 77 1.59 -9.79 3.37
N LEU A 78 1.51 -8.54 3.84
CA LEU A 78 2.34 -7.43 3.38
C LEU A 78 2.97 -6.72 4.57
N VAL A 79 4.15 -6.19 4.35
CA VAL A 79 4.77 -5.22 5.24
C VAL A 79 5.04 -3.95 4.47
N CYS A 80 4.93 -2.81 5.15
CA CYS A 80 5.20 -1.51 4.57
C CYS A 80 6.58 -1.03 4.99
N GLU A 81 7.33 -0.54 4.00
CA GLU A 81 8.57 0.17 4.24
C GLU A 81 8.35 1.62 3.80
N ILE A 82 8.40 2.53 4.76
CA ILE A 82 7.99 3.93 4.55
C ILE A 82 9.23 4.80 4.44
N HIS A 83 9.30 5.59 3.35
CA HIS A 83 10.41 6.50 3.11
C HIS A 83 9.88 7.90 2.79
N PRO A 84 10.38 8.94 3.46
CA PRO A 84 10.12 10.31 3.04
C PRO A 84 10.71 10.50 1.64
N TRP A 85 9.93 11.11 0.74
CA TRP A 85 10.35 11.32 -0.64
C TRP A 85 9.86 12.68 -1.11
N LEU A 86 10.75 13.43 -1.74
CA LEU A 86 10.45 14.75 -2.24
C LEU A 86 10.33 14.71 -3.76
N SER A 87 9.21 15.21 -4.27
CA SER A 87 9.00 15.38 -5.71
C SER A 87 8.55 16.81 -6.01
N GLN A 88 8.69 17.21 -7.26
CA GLN A 88 8.19 18.50 -7.70
C GLN A 88 6.66 18.52 -7.65
N LYS A 89 6.08 19.58 -7.06
CA LYS A 89 4.63 19.76 -7.02
C LYS A 89 4.08 19.85 -8.45
N GLY A 90 3.04 19.07 -8.74
CA GLY A 90 2.43 19.01 -10.05
C GLY A 90 3.10 18.04 -11.02
N ALA A 91 4.17 17.35 -10.61
CA ALA A 91 4.77 16.30 -11.43
C ALA A 91 3.77 15.14 -11.61
N SER A 92 3.77 14.53 -12.79
CA SER A 92 2.88 13.42 -13.09
C SER A 92 3.52 12.43 -14.05
N LEU A 93 3.00 11.23 -14.06
CA LEU A 93 3.38 10.22 -15.03
C LEU A 93 2.68 10.49 -16.36
N LYS A 94 3.36 10.15 -17.41
CA LYS A 94 2.79 10.24 -18.77
C LYS A 94 2.34 8.87 -19.25
#